data_b0742289af493fc2193bb897c5a57053
#
_entry.id   b0742289af493fc2193bb897c5a57053
#
_cell.length_a   1.000
_cell.length_b   1.000
_cell.length_c   1.000
_cell.angle_alpha   90.00
_cell.angle_beta   90.00
_cell.angle_gamma   90.00
#
_symmetry.space_group_name_H-M   'P 1'
#
loop_
_entity.id
_entity.type
_entity.pdbx_description
1 polymer ?
#
loop_
_entity_poly.entity_id
_entity_poly.type
_entity_poly.pdbx_seq_one_letter_code
_entity_poly.pdbx_strand_id
1 'polypeptide(L)'
;DYRNPEYIDKLRKIMESDTVCANIKLLGFVERTEQLAIMKNAQFIVQPSLCEGWGTVLEDAKVLDKVVLLSNIPVHQEQQNKKCVLFDPHDPKQLAETIARTAARASLPEHEAEYAGDMEQGIANMYHEAREYSRALERVFL
;
A
#
# COMPACT_ATOMS: atom_id res chain seq x y z
N ASP A 1 -8.09 -17.67 2.29
CA ASP A 1 -7.06 -18.68 2.62
C ASP A 1 -7.72 -19.84 3.37
N TYR A 2 -7.69 -21.04 2.80
CA TYR A 2 -8.25 -22.28 3.38
C TYR A 2 -7.67 -22.63 4.77
N ARG A 3 -6.55 -22.03 5.17
CA ARG A 3 -5.89 -22.22 6.47
C ARG A 3 -6.64 -21.59 7.65
N ASN A 4 -7.55 -20.62 7.37
CA ASN A 4 -8.34 -19.97 8.40
C ASN A 4 -9.81 -19.79 7.94
N PRO A 5 -10.61 -20.87 7.94
CA PRO A 5 -11.98 -20.85 7.47
C PRO A 5 -12.89 -19.93 8.29
N GLU A 6 -12.70 -19.84 9.61
CA GLU A 6 -13.49 -18.96 10.48
C GLU A 6 -13.31 -17.48 10.12
N TYR A 7 -12.08 -17.08 9.77
CA TYR A 7 -11.79 -15.72 9.32
C TYR A 7 -12.46 -15.43 7.97
N ILE A 8 -12.43 -16.38 7.04
CA ILE A 8 -13.08 -16.26 5.74
C ILE A 8 -14.59 -16.11 5.90
N ASP A 9 -15.21 -16.89 6.78
CA ASP A 9 -16.65 -16.80 7.04
C ASP A 9 -17.05 -15.46 7.68
N LYS A 10 -16.20 -14.91 8.56
CA LYS A 10 -16.40 -13.56 9.09
C LYS A 10 -16.35 -12.49 7.98
N LEU A 11 -15.35 -12.58 7.10
CA LEU A 11 -15.25 -11.65 5.96
C LEU A 11 -16.46 -11.76 5.02
N ARG A 12 -16.91 -12.97 4.69
CA ARG A 12 -18.09 -13.17 3.86
C ARG A 12 -19.34 -12.53 4.48
N LYS A 13 -19.58 -12.75 5.76
CA LYS A 13 -20.71 -12.14 6.48
C LYS A 13 -20.67 -10.60 6.44
N ILE A 14 -19.49 -9.99 6.61
CA ILE A 14 -19.33 -8.54 6.48
C ILE A 14 -19.66 -8.08 5.05
N MET A 15 -19.22 -8.84 4.05
CA MET A 15 -19.43 -8.52 2.64
C MET A 15 -20.86 -8.78 2.13
N GLU A 16 -21.68 -9.55 2.87
CA GLU A 16 -23.11 -9.77 2.55
C GLU A 16 -23.96 -8.51 2.84
N SER A 17 -23.44 -7.52 3.55
CA SER A 17 -24.20 -6.27 3.74
C SER A 17 -24.25 -5.49 2.41
N ASP A 18 -25.42 -5.01 2.04
CA ASP A 18 -25.69 -4.32 0.76
C ASP A 18 -24.71 -3.16 0.52
N THR A 19 -24.37 -2.41 1.57
CA THR A 19 -23.47 -1.26 1.48
C THR A 19 -22.02 -1.68 1.19
N VAL A 20 -21.56 -2.81 1.75
CA VAL A 20 -20.20 -3.32 1.57
C VAL A 20 -20.08 -4.04 0.23
N CYS A 21 -21.06 -4.89 -0.09
CA CYS A 21 -21.09 -5.68 -1.34
C CYS A 21 -21.00 -4.80 -2.59
N ALA A 22 -21.66 -3.64 -2.58
CA ALA A 22 -21.64 -2.73 -3.71
C ALA A 22 -20.26 -2.07 -3.96
N ASN A 23 -19.40 -2.00 -2.94
CA ASN A 23 -18.16 -1.20 -2.96
C ASN A 23 -16.87 -2.03 -2.82
N ILE A 24 -16.95 -3.30 -2.45
CA ILE A 24 -15.79 -4.17 -2.24
C ILE A 24 -15.84 -5.36 -3.19
N LYS A 25 -14.73 -5.61 -3.90
CA LYS A 25 -14.56 -6.79 -4.76
C LYS A 25 -13.43 -7.67 -4.22
N LEU A 26 -13.74 -8.95 -3.95
CA LEU A 26 -12.72 -9.97 -3.72
C LEU A 26 -12.26 -10.52 -5.07
N LEU A 27 -11.00 -10.26 -5.42
CA LEU A 27 -10.45 -10.64 -6.72
C LEU A 27 -9.96 -12.10 -6.74
N GLY A 28 -9.79 -12.73 -5.57
CA GLY A 28 -9.17 -14.05 -5.49
C GLY A 28 -7.68 -14.01 -5.85
N PHE A 29 -7.20 -15.09 -6.46
CA PHE A 29 -5.85 -15.13 -7.01
C PHE A 29 -5.80 -14.30 -8.30
N VAL A 30 -4.86 -13.38 -8.37
CA VAL A 30 -4.63 -12.50 -9.52
C VAL A 30 -3.20 -12.72 -10.01
N GLU A 31 -3.02 -12.90 -11.31
CA GLU A 31 -1.71 -13.03 -11.93
C GLU A 31 -0.88 -11.75 -11.72
N ARG A 32 0.45 -11.92 -11.67
CA ARG A 32 1.38 -10.82 -11.34
C ARG A 32 1.22 -9.59 -12.23
N THR A 33 1.04 -9.78 -13.52
CA THR A 33 0.85 -8.70 -14.50
C THR A 33 -0.46 -7.94 -14.27
N GLU A 34 -1.53 -8.65 -13.96
CA GLU A 34 -2.83 -8.06 -13.63
C GLU A 34 -2.77 -7.31 -12.28
N GLN A 35 -2.10 -7.88 -11.28
CA GLN A 35 -1.88 -7.22 -9.98
C GLN A 35 -1.20 -5.87 -10.18
N LEU A 36 -0.10 -5.82 -10.93
CA LEU A 36 0.62 -4.57 -11.21
C LEU A 36 -0.24 -3.57 -12.01
N ALA A 37 -1.06 -4.06 -12.96
CA ALA A 37 -1.99 -3.23 -13.70
C ALA A 37 -3.07 -2.62 -12.79
N ILE A 38 -3.63 -3.39 -11.86
CA ILE A 38 -4.58 -2.92 -10.86
C ILE A 38 -3.92 -1.85 -9.96
N MET A 39 -2.73 -2.14 -9.45
CA MET A 39 -1.98 -1.20 -8.60
C MET A 39 -1.67 0.10 -9.32
N LYS A 40 -1.24 0.03 -10.59
CA LYS A 40 -0.95 1.20 -11.43
C LYS A 40 -2.19 2.11 -11.60
N ASN A 41 -3.36 1.52 -11.77
CA ASN A 41 -4.61 2.26 -11.99
C ASN A 41 -5.37 2.60 -10.70
N ALA A 42 -4.93 2.12 -9.54
CA ALA A 42 -5.49 2.50 -8.26
C ALA A 42 -5.19 3.98 -7.93
N GLN A 43 -6.11 4.67 -7.27
CA GLN A 43 -5.82 6.00 -6.73
C GLN A 43 -4.74 5.93 -5.64
N PHE A 44 -4.85 4.97 -4.73
CA PHE A 44 -3.86 4.68 -3.71
C PHE A 44 -3.95 3.20 -3.30
N ILE A 45 -2.96 2.72 -2.57
CA ILE A 45 -2.86 1.35 -2.10
C ILE A 45 -3.02 1.33 -0.58
N VAL A 46 -3.66 0.31 -0.03
CA VAL A 46 -3.77 0.10 1.42
C VAL A 46 -3.09 -1.22 1.78
N GLN A 47 -2.09 -1.16 2.66
CA GLN A 47 -1.35 -2.32 3.16
C GLN A 47 -1.54 -2.43 4.69
N PRO A 48 -2.60 -3.12 5.15
CA PRO A 48 -2.99 -3.16 6.56
C PRO A 48 -2.41 -4.38 7.30
N SER A 49 -1.17 -4.73 7.04
CA SER A 49 -0.53 -5.91 7.64
C SER A 49 -0.27 -5.71 9.13
N LEU A 50 -0.46 -6.78 9.91
CA LEU A 50 -0.08 -6.83 11.32
C LEU A 50 1.36 -7.29 11.51
N CYS A 51 1.90 -8.04 10.55
CA CYS A 51 3.27 -8.57 10.57
C CYS A 51 3.70 -8.90 9.13
N GLU A 52 4.91 -8.53 8.79
CA GLU A 52 5.56 -8.91 7.53
C GLU A 52 7.06 -9.13 7.75
N GLY A 53 7.69 -9.98 6.91
CA GLY A 53 9.13 -10.06 6.82
C GLY A 53 9.70 -8.93 5.97
N TRP A 54 9.15 -8.76 4.76
CA TRP A 54 9.46 -7.67 3.82
C TRP A 54 8.24 -7.37 2.95
N GLY A 55 7.81 -6.13 2.91
CA GLY A 55 6.60 -5.70 2.20
C GLY A 55 6.80 -5.59 0.69
N THR A 56 6.72 -6.70 -0.06
CA THR A 56 6.89 -6.68 -1.52
C THR A 56 5.86 -5.81 -2.24
N VAL A 57 4.63 -5.75 -1.73
CA VAL A 57 3.58 -4.85 -2.24
C VAL A 57 3.99 -3.38 -2.11
N LEU A 58 4.66 -3.03 -1.02
CA LEU A 58 5.17 -1.67 -0.82
C LEU A 58 6.28 -1.34 -1.83
N GLU A 59 7.21 -2.29 -2.07
CA GLU A 59 8.25 -2.09 -3.09
C GLU A 59 7.66 -1.89 -4.50
N ASP A 60 6.64 -2.68 -4.87
CA ASP A 60 5.90 -2.47 -6.12
C ASP A 60 5.23 -1.11 -6.20
N ALA A 61 4.60 -0.68 -5.10
CA ALA A 61 3.97 0.62 -5.02
C ALA A 61 4.98 1.77 -5.16
N LYS A 62 6.18 1.62 -4.60
CA LYS A 62 7.29 2.58 -4.75
C LYS A 62 7.75 2.68 -6.21
N VAL A 63 7.90 1.54 -6.92
CA VAL A 63 8.22 1.51 -8.37
C VAL A 63 7.14 2.23 -9.18
N LEU A 64 5.87 2.00 -8.84
CA LEU A 64 4.73 2.64 -9.51
C LEU A 64 4.49 4.09 -9.05
N ASP A 65 5.33 4.60 -8.14
CA ASP A 65 5.23 5.93 -7.52
C ASP A 65 3.84 6.21 -6.93
N LYS A 66 3.23 5.21 -6.29
CA LYS A 66 1.88 5.29 -5.72
C LYS A 66 1.88 5.76 -4.27
N VAL A 67 0.82 6.47 -3.89
CA VAL A 67 0.51 6.75 -2.49
C VAL A 67 0.08 5.46 -1.80
N VAL A 68 0.62 5.18 -0.60
CA VAL A 68 0.32 3.98 0.18
C VAL A 68 -0.14 4.35 1.58
N LEU A 69 -1.30 3.85 1.98
CA LEU A 69 -1.72 3.82 3.37
C LEU A 69 -1.14 2.56 4.01
N LEU A 70 -0.23 2.73 4.95
CA LEU A 70 0.66 1.69 5.41
C LEU A 70 0.52 1.49 6.92
N SER A 71 0.32 0.27 7.38
CA SER A 71 0.28 -0.03 8.81
C SER A 71 1.61 0.29 9.48
N ASN A 72 1.53 0.92 10.67
CA ASN A 72 2.70 1.37 11.42
C ASN A 72 3.36 0.19 12.19
N ILE A 73 4.03 -0.69 11.46
CA ILE A 73 4.83 -1.81 11.99
C ILE A 73 6.32 -1.60 11.69
N PRO A 74 7.25 -2.21 12.43
CA PRO A 74 8.68 -1.95 12.29
C PRO A 74 9.22 -2.04 10.86
N VAL A 75 8.90 -3.12 10.14
CA VAL A 75 9.37 -3.30 8.76
C VAL A 75 8.84 -2.22 7.81
N HIS A 76 7.61 -1.77 7.98
CA HIS A 76 7.04 -0.69 7.19
C HIS A 76 7.67 0.67 7.50
N GLN A 77 8.05 0.91 8.76
CA GLN A 77 8.79 2.11 9.14
C GLN A 77 10.17 2.19 8.47
N GLU A 78 10.82 1.04 8.26
CA GLU A 78 12.10 0.95 7.55
C GLU A 78 11.94 1.19 6.04
N GLN A 79 10.86 0.65 5.45
CA GLN A 79 10.63 0.68 4.00
C GLN A 79 9.93 1.93 3.48
N GLN A 80 9.24 2.70 4.36
CA GLN A 80 8.41 3.83 3.94
C GLN A 80 9.20 4.91 3.20
N ASN A 81 8.50 5.66 2.36
CA ASN A 81 8.99 6.87 1.72
C ASN A 81 7.99 8.03 1.90
N LYS A 82 8.25 9.17 1.27
CA LYS A 82 7.40 10.39 1.36
C LYS A 82 5.95 10.21 0.89
N LYS A 83 5.64 9.15 0.12
CA LYS A 83 4.28 8.82 -0.37
C LYS A 83 3.54 7.84 0.55
N CYS A 84 4.12 7.45 1.67
CA CYS A 84 3.48 6.59 2.65
C CYS A 84 2.78 7.41 3.74
N VAL A 85 1.57 7.00 4.07
CA VAL A 85 0.79 7.53 5.20
C VAL A 85 0.60 6.42 6.21
N LEU A 86 1.23 6.55 7.38
CA LEU A 86 1.16 5.54 8.42
C LEU A 86 -0.16 5.61 9.21
N PHE A 87 -0.69 4.44 9.59
CA PHE A 87 -1.84 4.31 10.50
C PHE A 87 -1.61 3.18 11.51
N ASP A 88 -2.27 3.24 12.66
CA ASP A 88 -2.22 2.17 13.67
C ASP A 88 -2.95 0.93 13.14
N PRO A 89 -2.28 -0.23 12.99
CA PRO A 89 -2.90 -1.46 12.49
C PRO A 89 -4.01 -2.02 13.40
N HIS A 90 -4.11 -1.55 14.64
CA HIS A 90 -5.12 -1.95 15.60
C HIS A 90 -6.27 -0.94 15.73
N ASP A 91 -6.22 0.18 14.98
CA ASP A 91 -7.27 1.19 14.98
C ASP A 91 -8.00 1.25 13.61
N PRO A 92 -9.07 0.45 13.41
CA PRO A 92 -9.84 0.46 12.17
C PRO A 92 -10.55 1.79 11.91
N LYS A 93 -10.82 2.60 12.96
CA LYS A 93 -11.43 3.92 12.81
C LYS A 93 -10.42 4.90 12.20
N GLN A 94 -9.19 4.91 12.70
CA GLN A 94 -8.11 5.72 12.13
C GLN A 94 -7.88 5.35 10.66
N LEU A 95 -7.88 4.05 10.31
CA LEU A 95 -7.77 3.61 8.93
C LEU A 95 -8.92 4.15 8.07
N ALA A 96 -10.16 4.03 8.52
CA ALA A 96 -11.33 4.52 7.79
C ALA A 96 -11.25 6.04 7.55
N GLU A 97 -10.89 6.82 8.56
CA GLU A 97 -10.70 8.27 8.46
C GLU A 97 -9.55 8.62 7.49
N THR A 98 -8.46 7.84 7.53
CA THR A 98 -7.31 8.03 6.64
C THR A 98 -7.68 7.71 5.18
N ILE A 99 -8.43 6.64 4.93
CA ILE A 99 -8.97 6.30 3.61
C ILE A 99 -9.85 7.44 3.09
N ALA A 100 -10.81 7.90 3.89
CA ALA A 100 -11.74 8.97 3.48
C ALA A 100 -11.01 10.27 3.14
N ARG A 101 -10.05 10.67 3.97
CA ARG A 101 -9.23 11.87 3.74
C ARG A 101 -8.37 11.74 2.49
N THR A 102 -7.75 10.57 2.28
CA THR A 102 -6.90 10.31 1.12
C THR A 102 -7.72 10.28 -0.16
N ALA A 103 -8.88 9.64 -0.17
CA ALA A 103 -9.79 9.61 -1.31
C ALA A 103 -10.30 11.01 -1.68
N ALA A 104 -10.70 11.82 -0.69
CA ALA A 104 -11.09 13.20 -0.91
C ALA A 104 -9.97 14.02 -1.54
N ARG A 105 -8.72 13.89 -1.04
CA ARG A 105 -7.55 14.57 -1.59
C ARG A 105 -7.24 14.11 -3.02
N ALA A 106 -7.28 12.80 -3.28
CA ALA A 106 -7.02 12.24 -4.61
C ALA A 106 -8.03 12.68 -5.69
N SER A 107 -9.21 13.15 -5.28
CA SER A 107 -10.25 13.65 -6.17
C SER A 107 -10.09 15.14 -6.53
N LEU A 108 -9.11 15.83 -5.94
CA LEU A 108 -8.85 17.24 -6.22
C LEU A 108 -7.92 17.39 -7.43
N PRO A 109 -8.24 18.23 -8.42
CA PRO A 109 -7.42 18.40 -9.63
C PRO A 109 -5.96 18.77 -9.36
N GLU A 110 -5.70 19.58 -8.33
CA GLU A 110 -4.36 20.01 -7.93
C GLU A 110 -3.49 18.87 -7.39
N HIS A 111 -4.08 17.72 -7.07
CA HIS A 111 -3.37 16.53 -6.60
C HIS A 111 -3.37 15.37 -7.60
N GLU A 112 -3.94 15.54 -8.79
CA GLU A 112 -4.05 14.48 -9.80
C GLU A 112 -2.69 13.83 -10.09
N ALA A 113 -1.65 14.61 -10.32
CA ALA A 113 -0.30 14.11 -10.61
C ALA A 113 0.31 13.31 -9.43
N GLU A 114 0.03 13.70 -8.18
CA GLU A 114 0.50 13.00 -6.98
C GLU A 114 -0.04 11.57 -6.92
N TYR A 115 -1.31 11.36 -7.31
CA TYR A 115 -2.01 10.09 -7.23
C TYR A 115 -1.98 9.26 -8.52
N ALA A 116 -1.74 9.89 -9.68
CA ALA A 116 -1.54 9.18 -10.94
C ALA A 116 -0.39 8.19 -10.87
N GLY A 117 0.70 8.60 -10.20
CA GLY A 117 1.96 7.86 -10.11
C GLY A 117 2.79 8.01 -11.38
N ASP A 118 4.08 8.06 -11.20
CA ASP A 118 5.09 8.17 -12.27
C ASP A 118 6.13 7.06 -12.09
N MET A 119 6.07 6.05 -12.93
CA MET A 119 6.96 4.90 -12.83
C MET A 119 8.43 5.27 -13.11
N GLU A 120 8.71 6.22 -13.99
CA GLU A 120 10.09 6.69 -14.22
C GLU A 120 10.64 7.37 -12.96
N GLN A 121 9.84 8.21 -12.33
CA GLN A 121 10.19 8.83 -11.05
C GLN A 121 10.33 7.80 -9.92
N GLY A 122 9.45 6.80 -9.87
CA GLY A 122 9.51 5.71 -8.90
C GLY A 122 10.82 4.92 -9.01
N ILE A 123 11.21 4.54 -10.22
CA ILE A 123 12.46 3.86 -10.51
C ILE A 123 13.67 4.74 -10.13
N ALA A 124 13.66 6.03 -10.49
CA ALA A 124 14.72 6.96 -10.14
C ALA A 124 14.89 7.11 -8.61
N ASN A 125 13.78 7.17 -7.87
CA ASN A 125 13.79 7.23 -6.40
C ASN A 125 14.40 5.95 -5.80
N MET A 126 14.05 4.77 -6.30
CA MET A 126 14.62 3.50 -5.82
C MET A 126 16.14 3.41 -6.06
N TYR A 127 16.62 3.84 -7.22
CA TYR A 127 18.07 3.92 -7.48
C TYR A 127 18.77 4.89 -6.53
N HIS A 128 18.12 5.99 -6.18
CA HIS A 128 18.66 6.94 -5.21
C HIS A 128 18.75 6.31 -3.82
N GLU A 129 17.68 5.68 -3.34
CA GLU A 129 17.64 4.98 -2.05
C GLU A 129 18.71 3.88 -1.97
N ALA A 130 18.86 3.06 -3.02
CA ALA A 130 19.86 2.01 -3.09
C ALA A 130 21.31 2.57 -3.00
N ARG A 131 21.58 3.70 -3.65
CA ARG A 131 22.89 4.37 -3.56
C ARG A 131 23.18 4.92 -2.16
N GLU A 132 22.20 5.53 -1.51
CA GLU A 132 22.35 6.04 -0.14
C GLU A 132 22.59 4.89 0.84
N TYR A 133 21.89 3.75 0.67
CA TYR A 133 22.13 2.56 1.46
C TYR A 133 23.55 1.99 1.25
N SER A 134 24.02 1.90 0.00
CA SER A 134 25.39 1.47 -0.31
C SER A 134 26.44 2.35 0.36
N ARG A 135 26.28 3.69 0.27
CA ARG A 135 27.18 4.64 0.94
C ARG A 135 27.15 4.52 2.47
N ALA A 136 25.97 4.21 3.05
CA ALA A 136 25.87 3.98 4.48
C ALA A 136 26.62 2.72 4.91
N LEU A 137 26.55 1.63 4.14
CA LEU A 137 27.33 0.42 4.37
C LEU A 137 28.83 0.65 4.26
N GLU A 138 29.29 1.39 3.24
CA GLU A 138 30.70 1.73 3.08
C GLU A 138 31.27 2.47 4.31
N ARG A 139 30.50 3.38 4.92
CA ARG A 139 30.91 4.10 6.14
C ARG A 139 31.01 3.21 7.38
N VAL A 140 30.32 2.07 7.41
CA VAL A 140 30.32 1.16 8.55
C VAL A 140 31.44 0.12 8.42
N PHE A 141 31.78 -0.30 7.20
CA PHE A 141 32.67 -1.44 6.95
C PHE A 141 34.04 -1.03 6.37
N LEU A 142 34.23 0.21 5.97
CA LEU A 142 35.49 0.79 5.48
C LEU A 142 35.96 1.94 6.39
#